data_82d54f754113a5851fa551bfc3b61fcb
#
_entry.id   82d54f754113a5851fa551bfc3b61fcb
#
_cell.length_a   1.000
_cell.length_b   1.000
_cell.length_c   1.000
_cell.angle_alpha   90.00
_cell.angle_beta   90.00
_cell.angle_gamma   90.00
#
_symmetry.space_group_name_H-M   'P 1'
#
loop_
_entity.id
_entity.type
_entity.pdbx_description
1 polymer ?
#
loop_
_entity_poly.entity_id
_entity_poly.type
_entity_poly.pdbx_seq_one_letter_code
_entity_poly.pdbx_strand_id
1 'polypeptide(L)'
;MTGDVYERQLALEKSLFLDLDDVNLDDYAETKHELKSPGQYTTALMDHFEKDPNEQGCILPWPSASPLRFRPGEVTLVSGQNFHGKSALLTQAMLWWMREGFSDKKEKFLVISPEFDPMRNIARWVRQIVAKLPGQIEGSDVISACTWLEGKVLIYDVVGAVEIDDICNLIRYAVKEHGITGVILDNLTVLQLPHSSDTNIAQAELMTRLVEVTRSTGSHLHAVCHTRKPAKGEPVSRYNIRGASQLVDLADNVLCVERNESKEKKLANPELDDDERADIARQSDTRLHCLKQRHGTAWVGTVRLYFDVFSMRWSEQQNAAFLCFEEVEDLDNVMDSRNKRGYQSW
;
A
#
# COMPACT_ATOMS: atom_id res chain seq x y z
N MET A 1 -12.29 -36.30 -4.23
CA MET A 1 -11.85 -35.09 -3.51
C MET A 1 -11.07 -34.06 -4.36
N THR A 2 -10.63 -34.42 -5.56
CA THR A 2 -9.81 -33.52 -6.43
C THR A 2 -10.64 -32.55 -7.29
N GLY A 3 -11.91 -32.86 -7.63
CA GLY A 3 -12.72 -31.97 -8.47
C GLY A 3 -13.23 -30.71 -7.76
N ASP A 4 -13.70 -30.84 -6.53
CA ASP A 4 -14.25 -29.72 -5.75
C ASP A 4 -13.17 -28.66 -5.38
N VAL A 5 -11.94 -29.09 -5.14
CA VAL A 5 -10.80 -28.19 -4.86
C VAL A 5 -10.40 -27.43 -6.13
N TYR A 6 -10.40 -28.08 -7.29
CA TYR A 6 -10.06 -27.46 -8.56
C TYR A 6 -11.15 -26.46 -9.02
N GLU A 7 -12.42 -26.79 -8.85
CA GLU A 7 -13.54 -25.88 -9.17
C GLU A 7 -13.56 -24.66 -8.26
N ARG A 8 -13.27 -24.83 -6.97
CA ARG A 8 -13.10 -23.71 -6.04
C ARG A 8 -11.90 -22.84 -6.40
N GLN A 9 -10.80 -23.45 -6.81
CA GLN A 9 -9.62 -22.73 -7.27
C GLN A 9 -9.91 -21.91 -8.53
N LEU A 10 -10.62 -22.48 -9.50
CA LEU A 10 -11.02 -21.78 -10.73
C LEU A 10 -12.00 -20.62 -10.44
N ALA A 11 -12.90 -20.79 -9.49
CA ALA A 11 -13.81 -19.75 -9.05
C ALA A 11 -13.07 -18.61 -8.33
N LEU A 12 -12.06 -18.94 -7.51
CA LEU A 12 -11.19 -17.99 -6.83
C LEU A 12 -10.32 -17.20 -7.81
N GLU A 13 -9.75 -17.87 -8.82
CA GLU A 13 -8.98 -17.19 -9.87
C GLU A 13 -9.82 -16.12 -10.56
N LYS A 14 -11.08 -16.43 -10.91
CA LYS A 14 -12.01 -15.47 -11.53
C LYS A 14 -12.41 -14.30 -10.60
N SER A 15 -12.46 -14.52 -9.30
CA SER A 15 -12.88 -13.48 -8.36
C SER A 15 -11.78 -12.47 -8.02
N LEU A 16 -10.50 -12.84 -8.23
CA LEU A 16 -9.35 -11.98 -7.98
C LEU A 16 -8.99 -11.07 -9.17
N PHE A 17 -9.53 -11.36 -10.36
CA PHE A 17 -9.26 -10.60 -11.57
C PHE A 17 -10.51 -9.84 -12.02
N LEU A 18 -10.32 -8.60 -12.41
CA LEU A 18 -11.36 -7.79 -13.01
C LEU A 18 -11.39 -8.04 -14.53
N ASP A 19 -12.48 -8.64 -15.03
CA ASP A 19 -12.74 -8.78 -16.45
C ASP A 19 -13.52 -7.54 -16.93
N LEU A 20 -12.96 -6.80 -17.86
CA LEU A 20 -13.53 -5.56 -18.39
C LEU A 20 -14.03 -5.71 -19.83
N ASP A 21 -13.99 -6.90 -20.44
CA ASP A 21 -14.33 -7.09 -21.86
C ASP A 21 -15.78 -6.67 -22.19
N ASP A 22 -16.70 -6.81 -21.22
CA ASP A 22 -18.10 -6.43 -21.36
C ASP A 22 -18.43 -5.05 -20.73
N VAL A 23 -17.45 -4.32 -20.22
CA VAL A 23 -17.64 -3.02 -19.53
C VAL A 23 -17.20 -1.87 -20.43
N ASN A 24 -18.14 -0.99 -20.80
CA ASN A 24 -17.81 0.27 -21.44
C ASN A 24 -17.38 1.31 -20.38
N LEU A 25 -16.09 1.51 -20.22
CA LEU A 25 -15.54 2.44 -19.23
C LEU A 25 -15.92 3.91 -19.52
N ASP A 26 -16.25 4.28 -20.76
CA ASP A 26 -16.67 5.63 -21.11
C ASP A 26 -18.00 6.04 -20.44
N ASP A 27 -18.85 5.06 -20.09
CA ASP A 27 -20.10 5.30 -19.36
C ASP A 27 -19.84 5.83 -17.92
N TYR A 28 -18.61 5.73 -17.43
CA TYR A 28 -18.17 6.22 -16.12
C TYR A 28 -17.40 7.53 -16.19
N ALA A 29 -17.31 8.16 -17.37
CA ALA A 29 -16.67 9.47 -17.52
C ALA A 29 -17.46 10.53 -16.74
N GLU A 30 -16.74 11.38 -15.99
CA GLU A 30 -17.36 12.44 -15.20
C GLU A 30 -17.67 13.68 -16.04
N THR A 31 -18.87 14.24 -15.91
CA THR A 31 -19.33 15.36 -16.74
C THR A 31 -19.87 16.55 -15.97
N LYS A 32 -19.87 16.57 -14.62
CA LYS A 32 -20.61 17.62 -13.88
C LYS A 32 -19.75 18.46 -12.96
N HIS A 33 -19.63 19.74 -13.30
CA HIS A 33 -19.23 20.80 -12.36
C HIS A 33 -20.48 21.48 -11.78
N GLU A 34 -20.64 21.45 -10.46
CA GLU A 34 -21.77 22.07 -9.77
C GLU A 34 -21.30 23.22 -8.89
N LEU A 35 -22.06 24.35 -8.95
CA LEU A 35 -21.90 25.42 -7.97
C LEU A 35 -22.77 25.11 -6.77
N LYS A 36 -22.16 25.06 -5.59
CA LYS A 36 -22.84 24.74 -4.32
C LYS A 36 -22.70 25.88 -3.33
N SER A 37 -23.81 26.20 -2.65
CA SER A 37 -23.77 27.13 -1.53
C SER A 37 -23.28 26.45 -0.25
N PRO A 38 -22.71 27.18 0.73
CA PRO A 38 -22.30 26.59 2.01
C PRO A 38 -23.41 25.84 2.76
N GLY A 39 -24.67 26.28 2.62
CA GLY A 39 -25.83 25.62 3.23
C GLY A 39 -26.07 24.19 2.77
N GLN A 40 -25.65 23.86 1.54
CA GLN A 40 -25.75 22.49 1.00
C GLN A 40 -24.78 21.51 1.66
N TYR A 41 -23.79 22.01 2.40
CA TYR A 41 -22.83 21.20 3.16
C TYR A 41 -23.19 21.04 4.64
N THR A 42 -24.32 21.61 5.12
CA THR A 42 -24.67 21.65 6.54
C THR A 42 -24.66 20.28 7.18
N THR A 43 -25.34 19.29 6.59
CA THR A 43 -25.38 17.92 7.15
C THR A 43 -24.00 17.29 7.19
N ALA A 44 -23.23 17.39 6.10
CA ALA A 44 -21.86 16.86 6.03
C ALA A 44 -20.93 17.55 7.03
N LEU A 45 -21.12 18.86 7.29
CA LEU A 45 -20.39 19.61 8.29
C LEU A 45 -20.75 19.19 9.71
N MET A 46 -22.03 18.92 9.99
CA MET A 46 -22.45 18.38 11.29
C MET A 46 -21.80 17.04 11.56
N ASP A 47 -21.87 16.11 10.62
CA ASP A 47 -21.19 14.81 10.71
C ASP A 47 -19.67 14.93 10.87
N HIS A 48 -19.08 15.93 10.20
CA HIS A 48 -17.64 16.20 10.31
C HIS A 48 -17.22 16.69 11.70
N PHE A 49 -18.02 17.55 12.30
CA PHE A 49 -17.72 18.10 13.64
C PHE A 49 -18.15 17.18 14.80
N GLU A 50 -19.05 16.22 14.55
CA GLU A 50 -19.38 15.18 15.53
C GLU A 50 -18.27 14.15 15.69
N LYS A 51 -17.43 13.98 14.68
CA LYS A 51 -16.28 13.05 14.68
C LYS A 51 -14.98 13.82 14.88
N ASP A 52 -14.12 13.33 15.78
CA ASP A 52 -12.76 13.91 15.87
C ASP A 52 -12.04 13.72 14.52
N PRO A 53 -11.62 14.81 13.83
CA PRO A 53 -10.88 14.71 12.57
C PRO A 53 -9.60 13.91 12.69
N ASN A 54 -9.01 13.82 13.90
CA ASN A 54 -7.81 13.04 14.15
C ASN A 54 -8.07 11.54 14.25
N GLU A 55 -9.33 11.14 14.45
CA GLU A 55 -9.74 9.74 14.49
C GLU A 55 -10.26 9.23 13.15
N GLN A 56 -10.50 10.13 12.17
CA GLN A 56 -11.00 9.74 10.85
C GLN A 56 -9.89 9.17 9.96
N GLY A 57 -10.18 8.08 9.27
CA GLY A 57 -9.29 7.42 8.31
C GLY A 57 -8.52 6.23 8.88
N CYS A 58 -8.06 5.40 7.98
CA CYS A 58 -7.28 4.21 8.31
C CYS A 58 -5.92 4.57 8.93
N ILE A 59 -5.41 3.70 9.80
CA ILE A 59 -4.08 3.82 10.42
C ILE A 59 -3.15 2.72 9.92
N LEU A 60 -1.86 2.96 10.00
CA LEU A 60 -0.85 1.92 9.76
C LEU A 60 -0.78 0.94 10.96
N PRO A 61 -0.28 -0.30 10.72
CA PRO A 61 -0.14 -1.31 11.77
C PRO A 61 0.98 -0.99 12.79
N TRP A 62 1.56 0.19 12.74
CA TRP A 62 2.68 0.62 13.57
C TRP A 62 2.24 1.74 14.51
N PRO A 63 2.26 1.52 15.85
CA PRO A 63 1.81 2.50 16.84
C PRO A 63 2.46 3.89 16.71
N SER A 64 3.76 3.97 16.39
CA SER A 64 4.44 5.26 16.20
C SER A 64 3.94 6.04 14.98
N ALA A 65 3.25 5.39 14.05
CA ALA A 65 2.58 6.02 12.92
C ALA A 65 1.13 6.42 13.22
N SER A 66 0.65 6.23 14.45
CA SER A 66 -0.76 6.47 14.80
C SER A 66 -1.28 7.88 14.52
N PRO A 67 -0.47 8.96 14.45
CA PRO A 67 -0.97 10.26 14.02
C PRO A 67 -1.23 10.37 12.52
N LEU A 68 -0.66 9.48 11.71
CA LEU A 68 -0.88 9.44 10.27
C LEU A 68 -2.23 8.76 9.96
N ARG A 69 -3.03 9.42 9.17
CA ARG A 69 -4.37 8.95 8.75
C ARG A 69 -4.49 8.95 7.24
N PHE A 70 -5.19 7.94 6.73
CA PHE A 70 -5.53 7.80 5.31
C PHE A 70 -7.04 7.93 5.17
N ARG A 71 -7.48 9.10 4.70
CA ARG A 71 -8.90 9.48 4.67
C ARG A 71 -9.49 9.30 3.26
N PRO A 72 -10.80 9.08 3.17
CA PRO A 72 -11.51 9.13 1.89
C PRO A 72 -11.23 10.44 1.14
N GLY A 73 -11.07 10.36 -0.16
CA GLY A 73 -10.81 11.52 -1.02
C GLY A 73 -9.39 12.07 -0.99
N GLU A 74 -8.46 11.43 -0.27
CA GLU A 74 -7.05 11.85 -0.20
C GLU A 74 -6.15 11.01 -1.11
N VAL A 75 -5.05 11.64 -1.55
CA VAL A 75 -3.99 10.98 -2.30
C VAL A 75 -2.71 10.92 -1.47
N THR A 76 -2.17 9.71 -1.32
CA THR A 76 -0.88 9.44 -0.68
C THR A 76 0.16 9.04 -1.71
N LEU A 77 1.27 9.77 -1.78
CA LEU A 77 2.47 9.34 -2.51
C LEU A 77 3.34 8.47 -1.61
N VAL A 78 3.66 7.27 -2.08
CA VAL A 78 4.60 6.34 -1.42
C VAL A 78 5.87 6.29 -2.26
N SER A 79 6.91 6.95 -1.78
CA SER A 79 8.17 7.14 -2.49
C SER A 79 9.30 6.30 -1.89
N GLY A 80 10.41 6.21 -2.61
CA GLY A 80 11.64 5.53 -2.18
C GLY A 80 12.45 5.01 -3.36
N GLN A 81 13.70 4.64 -3.12
CA GLN A 81 14.56 4.06 -4.15
C GLN A 81 14.06 2.67 -4.57
N ASN A 82 14.56 2.18 -5.71
CA ASN A 82 14.30 0.81 -6.13
C ASN A 82 14.79 -0.17 -5.06
N PHE A 83 14.07 -1.26 -4.87
CA PHE A 83 14.37 -2.32 -3.89
C PHE A 83 14.32 -1.90 -2.41
N HIS A 84 13.80 -0.71 -2.09
CA HIS A 84 13.60 -0.27 -0.70
C HIS A 84 12.32 -0.84 -0.04
N GLY A 85 11.57 -1.69 -0.74
CA GLY A 85 10.42 -2.39 -0.17
C GLY A 85 9.09 -1.63 -0.22
N LYS A 86 8.97 -0.54 -1.02
CA LYS A 86 7.75 0.28 -1.15
C LYS A 86 6.49 -0.55 -1.35
N SER A 87 6.46 -1.37 -2.41
CA SER A 87 5.31 -2.19 -2.77
C SER A 87 4.96 -3.22 -1.69
N ALA A 88 5.96 -3.84 -1.09
CA ALA A 88 5.74 -4.85 -0.05
C ALA A 88 5.25 -4.22 1.28
N LEU A 89 5.75 -3.04 1.63
CA LEU A 89 5.29 -2.30 2.81
C LEU A 89 3.86 -1.78 2.61
N LEU A 90 3.56 -1.25 1.42
CA LEU A 90 2.23 -0.79 1.08
C LEU A 90 1.21 -1.95 1.06
N THR A 91 1.60 -3.12 0.54
CA THR A 91 0.72 -4.30 0.56
C THR A 91 0.49 -4.83 1.98
N GLN A 92 1.47 -4.78 2.87
CA GLN A 92 1.24 -5.07 4.29
C GLN A 92 0.21 -4.12 4.90
N ALA A 93 0.29 -2.82 4.60
CA ALA A 93 -0.69 -1.84 5.06
C ALA A 93 -2.07 -2.12 4.47
N MET A 94 -2.17 -2.45 3.18
CA MET A 94 -3.42 -2.86 2.51
C MET A 94 -4.07 -4.07 3.20
N LEU A 95 -3.31 -5.12 3.46
CA LEU A 95 -3.80 -6.32 4.15
C LEU A 95 -4.29 -6.00 5.56
N TRP A 96 -3.59 -5.10 6.28
CA TRP A 96 -4.01 -4.61 7.57
C TRP A 96 -5.34 -3.87 7.50
N TRP A 97 -5.51 -2.94 6.55
CA TRP A 97 -6.76 -2.18 6.37
C TRP A 97 -7.93 -3.07 5.96
N MET A 98 -7.72 -4.10 5.12
CA MET A 98 -8.74 -5.08 4.77
C MET A 98 -9.18 -5.93 5.97
N ARG A 99 -8.29 -6.15 6.94
CA ARG A 99 -8.59 -6.89 8.17
C ARG A 99 -9.30 -6.03 9.22
N GLU A 100 -8.71 -4.91 9.57
CA GLU A 100 -9.17 -4.07 10.67
C GLU A 100 -10.30 -3.13 10.24
N GLY A 101 -10.25 -2.63 9.00
CA GLY A 101 -11.20 -1.67 8.49
C GLY A 101 -11.05 -0.28 9.10
N PHE A 102 -12.02 0.57 8.79
CA PHE A 102 -12.22 1.86 9.42
C PHE A 102 -13.70 1.99 9.81
N SER A 103 -13.98 2.26 11.08
CA SER A 103 -15.34 2.54 11.56
C SER A 103 -16.39 1.51 11.11
N ASP A 104 -16.22 0.24 11.45
CA ASP A 104 -17.12 -0.89 11.14
C ASP A 104 -17.22 -1.28 9.65
N LYS A 105 -16.56 -0.55 8.76
CA LYS A 105 -16.45 -0.89 7.33
C LYS A 105 -15.08 -1.46 7.03
N LYS A 106 -15.07 -2.64 6.44
CA LYS A 106 -13.83 -3.26 5.93
C LYS A 106 -13.46 -2.59 4.63
N GLU A 107 -12.18 -2.25 4.51
CA GLU A 107 -11.65 -1.65 3.30
C GLU A 107 -11.59 -2.69 2.16
N LYS A 108 -11.88 -2.23 0.95
CA LYS A 108 -11.72 -2.99 -0.29
C LYS A 108 -10.79 -2.26 -1.24
N PHE A 109 -9.95 -3.00 -1.92
CA PHE A 109 -8.89 -2.40 -2.75
C PHE A 109 -8.98 -2.76 -4.22
N LEU A 110 -8.66 -1.79 -5.06
CA LEU A 110 -8.27 -2.00 -6.45
C LEU A 110 -6.75 -1.85 -6.54
N VAL A 111 -6.06 -2.87 -7.08
CA VAL A 111 -4.61 -2.84 -7.30
C VAL A 111 -4.34 -2.76 -8.80
N ILE A 112 -3.66 -1.68 -9.20
CA ILE A 112 -3.22 -1.39 -10.57
C ILE A 112 -1.71 -1.44 -10.56
N SER A 113 -1.11 -2.49 -11.12
CA SER A 113 0.35 -2.73 -11.06
C SER A 113 0.88 -3.27 -12.40
N PRO A 114 0.93 -2.43 -13.45
CA PRO A 114 1.30 -2.86 -14.79
C PRO A 114 2.77 -3.32 -14.95
N GLU A 115 3.63 -3.04 -13.97
CA GLU A 115 5.03 -3.51 -13.97
C GLU A 115 5.18 -4.95 -13.47
N PHE A 116 4.22 -5.47 -12.73
CA PHE A 116 4.35 -6.77 -12.09
C PHE A 116 3.26 -7.72 -12.54
N ASP A 117 3.68 -8.93 -12.88
CA ASP A 117 2.79 -10.07 -13.05
C ASP A 117 1.87 -10.22 -11.80
N PRO A 118 0.54 -10.26 -11.97
CA PRO A 118 -0.42 -10.45 -10.88
C PRO A 118 -0.07 -11.62 -9.97
N MET A 119 0.38 -12.75 -10.53
CA MET A 119 0.80 -13.93 -9.75
C MET A 119 1.91 -13.60 -8.75
N ARG A 120 2.87 -12.76 -9.11
CA ARG A 120 3.96 -12.36 -8.20
C ARG A 120 3.45 -11.46 -7.06
N ASN A 121 2.47 -10.61 -7.35
CA ASN A 121 1.82 -9.79 -6.33
C ASN A 121 1.04 -10.67 -5.36
N ILE A 122 0.19 -11.57 -5.88
CA ILE A 122 -0.62 -12.49 -5.06
C ILE A 122 0.28 -13.41 -4.24
N ALA A 123 1.35 -13.97 -4.80
CA ALA A 123 2.30 -14.81 -4.07
C ALA A 123 2.94 -14.07 -2.88
N ARG A 124 3.26 -12.78 -3.04
CA ARG A 124 3.73 -11.94 -1.94
C ARG A 124 2.65 -11.73 -0.87
N TRP A 125 1.40 -11.46 -1.28
CA TRP A 125 0.28 -11.30 -0.37
C TRP A 125 0.00 -12.57 0.42
N VAL A 126 -0.04 -13.72 -0.25
CA VAL A 126 -0.17 -15.04 0.41
C VAL A 126 0.90 -15.19 1.48
N ARG A 127 2.17 -14.92 1.14
CA ARG A 127 3.27 -14.99 2.10
C ARG A 127 3.09 -14.05 3.28
N GLN A 128 2.64 -12.81 3.02
CA GLN A 128 2.33 -11.86 4.09
C GLN A 128 1.14 -12.29 4.95
N ILE A 129 0.12 -12.92 4.36
CA ILE A 129 -1.05 -13.42 5.09
C ILE A 129 -0.65 -14.58 6.00
N VAL A 130 -0.01 -15.62 5.45
CA VAL A 130 0.29 -16.86 6.18
C VAL A 130 1.56 -16.79 7.04
N ALA A 131 2.37 -15.74 6.88
CA ALA A 131 3.61 -15.52 7.63
C ALA A 131 4.62 -16.69 7.59
N LYS A 132 4.75 -17.37 6.44
CA LYS A 132 5.62 -18.53 6.23
C LYS A 132 6.70 -18.27 5.17
N LEU A 133 7.79 -19.02 5.20
CA LEU A 133 8.75 -19.07 4.09
C LEU A 133 8.16 -19.78 2.86
N PRO A 134 8.60 -19.42 1.63
CA PRO A 134 8.07 -20.04 0.41
C PRO A 134 8.06 -21.56 0.42
N GLY A 135 9.13 -22.20 0.90
CA GLY A 135 9.23 -23.66 1.00
C GLY A 135 8.39 -24.30 2.11
N GLN A 136 7.69 -23.51 2.91
CA GLN A 136 6.79 -23.96 3.99
C GLN A 136 5.32 -23.66 3.69
N ILE A 137 5.04 -23.00 2.56
CA ILE A 137 3.67 -22.68 2.13
C ILE A 137 3.12 -23.92 1.44
N GLU A 138 2.02 -24.43 1.97
CA GLU A 138 1.29 -25.57 1.43
C GLU A 138 0.11 -25.11 0.56
N GLY A 139 -0.46 -26.02 -0.22
CA GLY A 139 -1.64 -25.71 -1.05
C GLY A 139 -2.83 -25.22 -0.24
N SER A 140 -3.02 -25.75 0.96
CA SER A 140 -4.04 -25.30 1.91
C SER A 140 -3.86 -23.84 2.32
N ASP A 141 -2.62 -23.40 2.57
CA ASP A 141 -2.31 -22.01 2.91
C ASP A 141 -2.66 -21.06 1.75
N VAL A 142 -2.37 -21.47 0.52
CA VAL A 142 -2.69 -20.69 -0.68
C VAL A 142 -4.20 -20.55 -0.85
N ILE A 143 -4.94 -21.66 -0.73
CA ILE A 143 -6.41 -21.65 -0.84
C ILE A 143 -7.01 -20.75 0.23
N SER A 144 -6.58 -20.89 1.47
CA SER A 144 -7.05 -20.12 2.60
C SER A 144 -6.81 -18.62 2.41
N ALA A 145 -5.58 -18.24 2.05
CA ALA A 145 -5.21 -16.85 1.81
C ALA A 145 -6.00 -16.24 0.63
N CYS A 146 -6.18 -16.99 -0.46
CA CYS A 146 -6.98 -16.54 -1.61
C CYS A 146 -8.46 -16.40 -1.23
N THR A 147 -9.01 -17.35 -0.48
CA THR A 147 -10.39 -17.24 0.06
C THR A 147 -10.54 -16.01 0.95
N TRP A 148 -9.55 -15.72 1.80
CA TRP A 148 -9.58 -14.53 2.64
C TRP A 148 -9.53 -13.22 1.83
N LEU A 149 -8.85 -13.19 0.69
CA LEU A 149 -8.75 -12.04 -0.22
C LEU A 149 -10.02 -11.83 -1.04
N GLU A 150 -10.83 -12.88 -1.22
CA GLU A 150 -12.01 -12.85 -2.07
C GLU A 150 -12.99 -11.76 -1.67
N GLY A 151 -13.46 -10.98 -2.65
CA GLY A 151 -14.37 -9.84 -2.45
C GLY A 151 -13.77 -8.63 -1.74
N LYS A 152 -12.48 -8.67 -1.37
CA LYS A 152 -11.77 -7.57 -0.71
C LYS A 152 -10.77 -6.86 -1.62
N VAL A 153 -10.26 -7.54 -2.64
CA VAL A 153 -9.30 -6.97 -3.57
C VAL A 153 -9.63 -7.35 -5.00
N LEU A 154 -9.53 -6.37 -5.89
CA LEU A 154 -9.56 -6.53 -7.34
C LEU A 154 -8.19 -6.17 -7.90
N ILE A 155 -7.77 -6.88 -8.93
CA ILE A 155 -6.50 -6.62 -9.62
C ILE A 155 -6.82 -6.26 -11.06
N TYR A 156 -6.31 -5.10 -11.50
CA TYR A 156 -6.33 -4.74 -12.91
C TYR A 156 -5.11 -5.38 -13.58
N ASP A 157 -5.37 -6.47 -14.29
CA ASP A 157 -4.33 -7.22 -15.01
C ASP A 157 -4.11 -6.61 -16.39
N VAL A 158 -3.19 -5.66 -16.45
CA VAL A 158 -2.78 -5.01 -17.69
C VAL A 158 -1.27 -4.93 -17.76
N VAL A 159 -0.71 -5.14 -18.92
CA VAL A 159 0.73 -5.03 -19.18
C VAL A 159 0.97 -3.86 -20.13
N GLY A 160 1.85 -2.96 -19.72
CA GLY A 160 2.25 -1.83 -20.54
C GLY A 160 1.75 -0.47 -20.04
N ALA A 161 1.91 0.52 -20.89
CA ALA A 161 1.49 1.88 -20.58
C ALA A 161 -0.04 2.04 -20.73
N VAL A 162 -0.68 2.70 -19.77
CA VAL A 162 -2.12 2.90 -19.71
C VAL A 162 -2.43 4.39 -19.70
N GLU A 163 -3.46 4.78 -20.44
CA GLU A 163 -3.93 6.16 -20.48
C GLU A 163 -4.55 6.56 -19.14
N ILE A 164 -4.33 7.81 -18.74
CA ILE A 164 -4.83 8.30 -17.44
C ILE A 164 -6.36 8.29 -17.35
N ASP A 165 -7.05 8.57 -18.46
CA ASP A 165 -8.51 8.62 -18.48
C ASP A 165 -9.11 7.22 -18.30
N ASP A 166 -8.49 6.17 -18.85
CA ASP A 166 -8.90 4.77 -18.63
C ASP A 166 -8.76 4.39 -17.15
N ILE A 167 -7.64 4.78 -16.51
CA ILE A 167 -7.44 4.55 -15.08
C ILE A 167 -8.48 5.30 -14.25
N CYS A 168 -8.79 6.55 -14.57
CA CYS A 168 -9.81 7.30 -13.85
C CYS A 168 -11.21 6.65 -14.00
N ASN A 169 -11.57 6.20 -15.20
CA ASN A 169 -12.83 5.53 -15.46
C ASN A 169 -12.89 4.15 -14.76
N LEU A 170 -11.80 3.39 -14.77
CA LEU A 170 -11.68 2.14 -14.03
C LEU A 170 -11.87 2.35 -12.53
N ILE A 171 -11.27 3.39 -11.94
CA ILE A 171 -11.46 3.72 -10.51
C ILE A 171 -12.93 4.03 -10.24
N ARG A 172 -13.59 4.87 -11.06
CA ARG A 172 -15.01 5.17 -10.89
C ARG A 172 -15.88 3.92 -10.97
N TYR A 173 -15.63 3.07 -11.97
CA TYR A 173 -16.31 1.78 -12.12
C TYR A 173 -16.13 0.92 -10.87
N ALA A 174 -14.90 0.69 -10.44
CA ALA A 174 -14.59 -0.17 -9.30
C ALA A 174 -15.21 0.35 -7.99
N VAL A 175 -15.21 1.65 -7.77
CA VAL A 175 -15.86 2.25 -6.59
C VAL A 175 -17.38 2.06 -6.67
N LYS A 176 -18.01 2.35 -7.81
CA LYS A 176 -19.46 2.32 -7.96
C LYS A 176 -20.03 0.91 -7.92
N GLU A 177 -19.43 -0.02 -8.66
CA GLU A 177 -19.97 -1.37 -8.85
C GLU A 177 -19.46 -2.38 -7.79
N HIS A 178 -18.24 -2.21 -7.28
CA HIS A 178 -17.61 -3.14 -6.35
C HIS A 178 -17.42 -2.58 -4.93
N GLY A 179 -17.69 -1.29 -4.72
CA GLY A 179 -17.54 -0.66 -3.41
C GLY A 179 -16.08 -0.53 -2.96
N ILE A 180 -15.16 -0.33 -3.92
CA ILE A 180 -13.74 -0.12 -3.62
C ILE A 180 -13.59 1.18 -2.83
N THR A 181 -12.82 1.14 -1.75
CA THR A 181 -12.52 2.28 -0.88
C THR A 181 -11.08 2.74 -0.99
N GLY A 182 -10.17 1.84 -1.37
CA GLY A 182 -8.76 2.14 -1.57
C GLY A 182 -8.25 1.71 -2.93
N VAL A 183 -7.35 2.50 -3.51
CA VAL A 183 -6.69 2.19 -4.79
C VAL A 183 -5.18 2.18 -4.58
N ILE A 184 -4.50 1.16 -5.06
CA ILE A 184 -3.03 1.11 -5.13
C ILE A 184 -2.62 1.19 -6.59
N LEU A 185 -1.85 2.22 -6.93
CA LEU A 185 -1.24 2.41 -8.23
C LEU A 185 0.29 2.25 -8.11
N ASP A 186 0.80 1.11 -8.52
CA ASP A 186 2.23 0.76 -8.39
C ASP A 186 2.83 0.46 -9.78
N ASN A 187 3.43 1.45 -10.46
CA ASN A 187 3.74 2.80 -9.99
C ASN A 187 3.26 3.86 -11.01
N LEU A 188 3.43 5.13 -10.68
CA LEU A 188 3.05 6.26 -11.54
C LEU A 188 3.79 6.31 -12.88
N THR A 189 4.97 5.67 -13.00
CA THR A 189 5.80 5.73 -14.23
C THR A 189 5.23 4.92 -15.38
N VAL A 190 4.25 4.04 -15.12
CA VAL A 190 3.59 3.24 -16.17
C VAL A 190 2.42 3.97 -16.83
N LEU A 191 1.96 5.09 -16.23
CA LEU A 191 0.93 5.91 -16.84
C LEU A 191 1.52 6.72 -17.99
N GLN A 192 0.80 6.74 -19.09
CA GLN A 192 1.13 7.63 -20.20
C GLN A 192 0.90 9.06 -19.73
N LEU A 193 1.94 9.88 -19.89
CA LEU A 193 1.80 11.30 -19.62
C LEU A 193 0.95 11.94 -20.72
N PRO A 194 0.07 12.87 -20.36
CA PRO A 194 -0.64 13.69 -21.33
C PRO A 194 0.33 14.30 -22.36
N HIS A 195 -0.10 14.45 -23.58
CA HIS A 195 0.72 15.00 -24.68
C HIS A 195 1.13 16.44 -24.40
N SER A 196 2.24 16.62 -23.70
CA SER A 196 2.86 17.92 -23.44
C SER A 196 4.34 17.86 -23.76
N SER A 197 4.88 18.93 -24.33
CA SER A 197 6.32 19.09 -24.53
C SER A 197 7.07 19.30 -23.22
N ASP A 198 6.39 19.70 -22.15
CA ASP A 198 6.94 19.89 -20.80
C ASP A 198 6.51 18.75 -19.88
N THR A 199 7.47 17.93 -19.46
CA THR A 199 7.25 16.79 -18.57
C THR A 199 6.65 17.23 -17.22
N ASN A 200 6.98 18.42 -16.72
CA ASN A 200 6.45 18.91 -15.45
C ASN A 200 4.96 19.23 -15.56
N ILE A 201 4.55 19.82 -16.68
CA ILE A 201 3.13 20.13 -16.96
C ILE A 201 2.34 18.81 -17.08
N ALA A 202 2.86 17.84 -17.85
CA ALA A 202 2.22 16.54 -18.02
C ALA A 202 2.07 15.79 -16.68
N GLN A 203 3.06 15.84 -15.81
CA GLN A 203 2.98 15.22 -14.48
C GLN A 203 2.00 15.94 -13.55
N ALA A 204 1.90 17.28 -13.64
CA ALA A 204 0.93 18.04 -12.88
C ALA A 204 -0.50 17.71 -13.32
N GLU A 205 -0.75 17.61 -14.63
CA GLU A 205 -2.03 17.22 -15.18
C GLU A 205 -2.43 15.80 -14.76
N LEU A 206 -1.53 14.83 -14.90
CA LEU A 206 -1.73 13.45 -14.42
C LEU A 206 -2.14 13.44 -12.96
N MET A 207 -1.41 14.16 -12.10
CA MET A 207 -1.72 14.19 -10.67
C MET A 207 -3.06 14.90 -10.38
N THR A 208 -3.38 15.94 -11.14
CA THR A 208 -4.67 16.62 -11.04
C THR A 208 -5.83 15.67 -11.34
N ARG A 209 -5.75 14.87 -12.42
CA ARG A 209 -6.74 13.85 -12.76
C ARG A 209 -6.90 12.80 -11.66
N LEU A 210 -5.79 12.33 -11.10
CA LEU A 210 -5.82 11.38 -9.98
C LEU A 210 -6.47 11.97 -8.72
N VAL A 211 -6.20 13.23 -8.39
CA VAL A 211 -6.84 13.93 -7.27
C VAL A 211 -8.34 14.13 -7.52
N GLU A 212 -8.73 14.50 -8.74
CA GLU A 212 -10.14 14.68 -9.12
C GLU A 212 -10.93 13.38 -8.97
N VAL A 213 -10.45 12.27 -9.56
CA VAL A 213 -11.14 10.98 -9.45
C VAL A 213 -11.22 10.50 -7.99
N THR A 214 -10.16 10.68 -7.22
CA THR A 214 -10.12 10.29 -5.81
C THR A 214 -11.14 11.07 -4.98
N ARG A 215 -11.23 12.40 -5.19
CA ARG A 215 -12.20 13.25 -4.49
C ARG A 215 -13.64 13.00 -4.92
N SER A 216 -13.90 12.81 -6.22
CA SER A 216 -15.24 12.59 -6.73
C SER A 216 -15.80 11.22 -6.30
N THR A 217 -14.97 10.22 -6.19
CA THR A 217 -15.36 8.86 -5.76
C THR A 217 -15.35 8.67 -4.24
N GLY A 218 -14.63 9.50 -3.49
CA GLY A 218 -14.40 9.31 -2.07
C GLY A 218 -13.46 8.13 -1.75
N SER A 219 -12.78 7.54 -2.74
CA SER A 219 -11.75 6.53 -2.49
C SER A 219 -10.47 7.15 -1.95
N HIS A 220 -9.54 6.34 -1.43
CA HIS A 220 -8.18 6.79 -1.11
C HIS A 220 -7.20 6.21 -2.12
N LEU A 221 -6.38 7.06 -2.75
CA LEU A 221 -5.38 6.62 -3.71
C LEU A 221 -3.97 6.57 -3.07
N HIS A 222 -3.34 5.41 -3.12
CA HIS A 222 -1.93 5.21 -2.79
C HIS A 222 -1.12 5.05 -4.08
N ALA A 223 -0.38 6.09 -4.46
CA ALA A 223 0.41 6.08 -5.69
C ALA A 223 1.89 5.90 -5.37
N VAL A 224 2.50 4.86 -5.92
CA VAL A 224 3.93 4.58 -5.76
C VAL A 224 4.73 5.38 -6.76
N CYS A 225 5.81 5.99 -6.29
CA CYS A 225 6.74 6.74 -7.14
C CYS A 225 8.20 6.47 -6.73
N HIS A 226 9.12 6.80 -7.63
CA HIS A 226 10.54 6.66 -7.37
C HIS A 226 11.15 7.95 -6.83
N THR A 227 12.20 7.81 -6.01
CA THR A 227 13.03 8.93 -5.59
C THR A 227 14.34 8.96 -6.37
N ARG A 228 14.91 10.16 -6.50
CA ARG A 228 16.33 10.31 -6.82
C ARG A 228 17.14 9.92 -5.58
N LYS A 229 18.33 9.35 -5.79
CA LYS A 229 19.22 9.06 -4.68
C LYS A 229 19.63 10.39 -4.04
N PRO A 230 19.42 10.59 -2.71
CA PRO A 230 19.95 11.77 -2.02
C PRO A 230 21.46 11.83 -2.17
N ALA A 231 22.03 13.01 -2.15
CA ALA A 231 23.49 13.15 -2.07
C ALA A 231 24.00 12.53 -0.76
N LYS A 232 25.27 12.12 -0.75
CA LYS A 232 25.86 11.44 0.41
C LYS A 232 25.78 12.36 1.67
N GLY A 233 25.04 11.90 2.68
CA GLY A 233 24.84 12.63 3.92
C GLY A 233 23.64 13.58 3.94
N GLU A 234 22.92 13.73 2.82
CA GLU A 234 21.66 14.48 2.81
C GLU A 234 20.51 13.63 3.36
N PRO A 235 19.67 14.23 4.22
CA PRO A 235 18.48 13.54 4.71
C PRO A 235 17.47 13.33 3.57
N VAL A 236 16.67 12.27 3.70
CA VAL A 236 15.53 12.06 2.80
C VAL A 236 14.56 13.22 2.93
N SER A 237 14.18 13.80 1.80
CA SER A 237 13.26 14.94 1.74
C SER A 237 12.26 14.79 0.60
N ARG A 238 11.17 15.56 0.66
CA ARG A 238 10.17 15.62 -0.41
C ARG A 238 10.76 16.06 -1.77
N TYR A 239 11.87 16.78 -1.78
CA TYR A 239 12.55 17.22 -3.00
C TYR A 239 13.33 16.11 -3.71
N ASN A 240 13.51 14.96 -3.06
CA ASN A 240 14.14 13.79 -3.68
C ASN A 240 13.16 12.98 -4.55
N ILE A 241 11.86 13.27 -4.53
CA ILE A 241 10.86 12.55 -5.32
C ILE A 241 11.09 12.86 -6.80
N ARG A 242 11.14 11.80 -7.62
CA ARG A 242 11.23 11.95 -9.09
C ARG A 242 9.91 12.50 -9.60
N GLY A 243 9.99 13.55 -10.39
CA GLY A 243 8.85 14.24 -10.93
C GLY A 243 8.83 15.70 -10.50
N ALA A 244 7.82 16.38 -10.97
CA ALA A 244 7.65 17.79 -10.65
C ALA A 244 7.30 17.96 -9.16
N SER A 245 7.71 19.09 -8.58
CA SER A 245 7.26 19.51 -7.25
C SER A 245 5.73 19.47 -7.11
N GLN A 246 5.02 19.64 -8.23
CA GLN A 246 3.57 19.56 -8.31
C GLN A 246 2.99 18.22 -7.84
N LEU A 247 3.67 17.07 -8.07
CA LEU A 247 3.23 15.79 -7.53
C LEU A 247 3.11 15.83 -6.01
N VAL A 248 4.15 16.38 -5.37
CA VAL A 248 4.22 16.54 -3.91
C VAL A 248 3.24 17.58 -3.41
N ASP A 249 3.06 18.67 -4.15
CA ASP A 249 2.20 19.78 -3.76
C ASP A 249 0.72 19.39 -3.83
N LEU A 250 0.33 18.61 -4.83
CA LEU A 250 -1.05 18.13 -5.01
C LEU A 250 -1.41 16.97 -4.08
N ALA A 251 -0.46 16.11 -3.71
CA ALA A 251 -0.70 15.01 -2.78
C ALA A 251 -1.10 15.52 -1.38
N ASP A 252 -1.94 14.77 -0.68
CA ASP A 252 -2.33 15.07 0.69
C ASP A 252 -1.33 14.50 1.69
N ASN A 253 -0.82 13.30 1.45
CA ASN A 253 0.22 12.67 2.24
C ASN A 253 1.42 12.29 1.35
N VAL A 254 2.62 12.40 1.91
CA VAL A 254 3.86 12.00 1.24
C VAL A 254 4.69 11.16 2.19
N LEU A 255 4.88 9.91 1.82
CA LEU A 255 5.67 8.93 2.55
C LEU A 255 6.94 8.58 1.76
N CYS A 256 8.02 8.27 2.48
CA CYS A 256 9.22 7.75 1.88
C CYS A 256 9.73 6.53 2.64
N VAL A 257 9.96 5.45 1.91
CA VAL A 257 10.52 4.19 2.43
C VAL A 257 12.02 4.20 2.18
N GLU A 258 12.79 4.14 3.25
CA GLU A 258 14.25 4.13 3.24
C GLU A 258 14.77 2.82 3.84
N ARG A 259 15.43 1.98 3.04
CA ARG A 259 16.13 0.78 3.50
C ARG A 259 17.47 1.16 4.12
N ASN A 260 17.85 0.55 5.22
CA ASN A 260 19.13 0.80 5.89
C ASN A 260 20.29 0.01 5.24
N GLU A 261 20.64 0.40 4.02
CA GLU A 261 21.77 -0.22 3.30
C GLU A 261 23.11 -0.12 4.07
N SER A 262 23.26 0.89 4.93
CA SER A 262 24.49 1.05 5.73
C SER A 262 24.61 -0.08 6.77
N LYS A 263 23.51 -0.47 7.42
CA LYS A 263 23.44 -1.62 8.33
C LYS A 263 23.87 -2.89 7.58
N GLU A 264 23.26 -3.14 6.42
CA GLU A 264 23.53 -4.34 5.65
C GLU A 264 24.99 -4.45 5.20
N LYS A 265 25.54 -3.34 4.67
CA LYS A 265 26.96 -3.29 4.26
C LYS A 265 27.92 -3.54 5.43
N LYS A 266 27.59 -3.00 6.61
CA LYS A 266 28.41 -3.23 7.81
C LYS A 266 28.32 -4.69 8.27
N LEU A 267 27.11 -5.27 8.34
CA LEU A 267 26.91 -6.67 8.74
C LEU A 267 27.54 -7.67 7.77
N ALA A 268 27.71 -7.30 6.50
CA ALA A 268 28.40 -8.11 5.50
C ALA A 268 29.95 -8.13 5.67
N ASN A 269 30.50 -7.28 6.54
CA ASN A 269 31.94 -7.30 6.82
C ASN A 269 32.28 -8.54 7.70
N PRO A 270 33.12 -9.48 7.22
CA PRO A 270 33.50 -10.66 7.99
C PRO A 270 34.42 -10.36 9.17
N GLU A 271 35.12 -9.22 9.15
CA GLU A 271 36.07 -8.81 10.20
C GLU A 271 35.40 -8.10 11.39
N LEU A 272 34.06 -7.93 11.33
CA LEU A 272 33.31 -7.28 12.40
C LEU A 272 33.29 -8.19 13.64
N ASP A 273 33.66 -7.63 14.80
CA ASP A 273 33.55 -8.37 16.05
C ASP A 273 32.10 -8.62 16.47
N ASP A 274 31.90 -9.54 17.41
CA ASP A 274 30.56 -9.98 17.81
C ASP A 274 29.76 -8.89 18.52
N ASP A 275 30.40 -8.01 19.31
CA ASP A 275 29.74 -6.93 20.02
C ASP A 275 29.31 -5.82 19.05
N GLU A 276 30.20 -5.42 18.15
CA GLU A 276 29.89 -4.46 17.08
C GLU A 276 28.79 -5.01 16.16
N ARG A 277 28.84 -6.30 15.82
CA ARG A 277 27.82 -6.98 15.02
C ARG A 277 26.47 -6.94 15.71
N ALA A 278 26.41 -7.21 17.00
CA ALA A 278 25.19 -7.15 17.80
C ALA A 278 24.61 -5.73 17.85
N ASP A 279 25.44 -4.71 18.02
CA ASP A 279 24.99 -3.31 18.06
C ASP A 279 24.46 -2.84 16.71
N ILE A 280 25.10 -3.24 15.62
CA ILE A 280 24.61 -2.93 14.27
C ILE A 280 23.31 -3.70 13.99
N ALA A 281 23.20 -4.94 14.40
CA ALA A 281 22.01 -5.77 14.21
C ALA A 281 20.77 -5.19 14.90
N ARG A 282 20.93 -4.47 16.03
CA ARG A 282 19.84 -3.78 16.74
C ARG A 282 19.28 -2.57 16.00
N GLN A 283 19.98 -2.03 15.00
CA GLN A 283 19.47 -0.92 14.20
C GLN A 283 18.28 -1.37 13.34
N SER A 284 17.34 -0.46 13.10
CA SER A 284 16.20 -0.75 12.22
C SER A 284 16.64 -1.03 10.78
N ASP A 285 15.92 -1.93 10.12
CA ASP A 285 16.18 -2.31 8.72
C ASP A 285 15.61 -1.29 7.73
N THR A 286 14.54 -0.64 8.12
CA THR A 286 13.80 0.31 7.27
C THR A 286 13.34 1.50 8.11
N ARG A 287 13.29 2.67 7.48
CA ARG A 287 12.65 3.87 8.02
C ARG A 287 11.51 4.26 7.11
N LEU A 288 10.34 4.46 7.68
CA LEU A 288 9.20 5.06 7.00
C LEU A 288 9.10 6.51 7.44
N HIS A 289 9.39 7.43 6.53
CA HIS A 289 9.29 8.86 6.75
C HIS A 289 7.93 9.35 6.27
N CYS A 290 7.20 10.06 7.14
CA CYS A 290 6.10 10.94 6.73
C CYS A 290 6.69 12.32 6.47
N LEU A 291 6.74 12.72 5.20
CA LEU A 291 7.33 13.98 4.76
C LEU A 291 6.28 15.10 4.61
N LYS A 292 5.01 14.71 4.51
CA LYS A 292 3.86 15.61 4.41
C LYS A 292 2.60 14.90 4.88
N GLN A 293 1.79 15.57 5.66
CA GLN A 293 0.39 15.26 5.93
C GLN A 293 -0.38 16.58 5.89
N ARG A 294 -1.34 16.71 4.97
CA ARG A 294 -2.07 17.97 4.76
C ARG A 294 -3.16 18.18 5.81
N HIS A 295 -3.81 17.11 6.24
CA HIS A 295 -4.98 17.16 7.11
C HIS A 295 -4.71 16.51 8.47
N GLY A 296 -5.57 16.77 9.45
CA GLY A 296 -5.42 16.28 10.82
C GLY A 296 -4.34 17.05 11.58
N THR A 297 -3.47 16.31 12.29
CA THR A 297 -2.40 16.89 13.11
C THR A 297 -1.23 17.45 12.31
N ALA A 298 -1.25 17.33 10.98
CA ALA A 298 -0.13 17.66 10.09
C ALA A 298 1.19 17.00 10.54
N TRP A 299 1.12 15.75 10.99
CA TRP A 299 2.25 15.03 11.55
C TRP A 299 3.34 14.77 10.49
N VAL A 300 4.57 15.08 10.87
CA VAL A 300 5.79 14.76 10.12
C VAL A 300 6.72 14.02 11.05
N GLY A 301 7.20 12.84 10.63
CA GLY A 301 8.00 12.00 11.52
C GLY A 301 8.59 10.80 10.83
N THR A 302 9.25 9.95 11.61
CA THR A 302 9.92 8.74 11.12
C THR A 302 9.59 7.56 12.01
N VAL A 303 9.09 6.49 11.40
CA VAL A 303 8.88 5.19 12.03
C VAL A 303 10.05 4.28 11.70
N ARG A 304 10.61 3.64 12.72
CA ARG A 304 11.71 2.66 12.58
C ARG A 304 11.13 1.27 12.54
N LEU A 305 11.49 0.50 11.51
CA LEU A 305 10.89 -0.80 11.25
C LEU A 305 11.95 -1.88 11.10
N TYR A 306 11.64 -3.06 11.60
CA TYR A 306 12.42 -4.28 11.47
C TYR A 306 11.72 -5.23 10.50
N PHE A 307 12.47 -5.77 9.55
CA PHE A 307 11.96 -6.64 8.52
C PHE A 307 12.05 -8.11 8.92
N ASP A 308 10.94 -8.81 8.85
CA ASP A 308 10.91 -10.26 9.03
C ASP A 308 10.90 -10.97 7.66
N VAL A 309 11.97 -11.73 7.40
CA VAL A 309 12.12 -12.43 6.12
C VAL A 309 11.13 -13.59 5.95
N PHE A 310 10.59 -14.13 7.04
CA PHE A 310 9.63 -15.23 7.00
C PHE A 310 8.27 -14.76 6.46
N SER A 311 7.73 -13.72 7.04
CA SER A 311 6.43 -13.16 6.68
C SER A 311 6.49 -12.09 5.59
N MET A 312 7.67 -11.58 5.24
CA MET A 312 7.83 -10.36 4.43
C MET A 312 7.10 -9.14 5.01
N ARG A 313 7.02 -9.04 6.32
CA ARG A 313 6.37 -7.92 7.03
C ARG A 313 7.38 -7.12 7.82
N TRP A 314 6.97 -5.92 8.18
CA TRP A 314 7.69 -5.01 9.05
C TRP A 314 6.98 -4.87 10.39
N SER A 315 7.76 -4.69 11.45
CA SER A 315 7.32 -4.41 12.80
C SER A 315 8.18 -3.30 13.43
N GLU A 316 7.66 -2.59 14.42
CA GLU A 316 8.45 -1.68 15.26
C GLU A 316 9.30 -2.42 16.30
N GLN A 317 9.04 -3.70 16.49
CA GLN A 317 9.80 -4.55 17.41
C GLN A 317 10.65 -5.52 16.62
N GLN A 318 11.93 -5.62 17.02
CA GLN A 318 12.81 -6.66 16.49
C GLN A 318 12.29 -8.03 16.92
N ASN A 319 12.32 -8.99 15.98
CA ASN A 319 11.85 -10.37 16.21
C ASN A 319 10.38 -10.49 16.63
N ALA A 320 9.53 -9.54 16.19
CA ALA A 320 8.10 -9.64 16.43
C ALA A 320 7.52 -10.92 15.83
N ALA A 321 6.60 -11.54 16.55
CA ALA A 321 5.79 -12.62 16.01
C ALA A 321 4.71 -12.04 15.09
N PHE A 322 4.57 -12.61 13.89
CA PHE A 322 3.49 -12.28 12.98
C PHE A 322 2.49 -13.42 12.93
N LEU A 323 1.24 -13.11 13.25
CA LEU A 323 0.14 -14.07 13.15
C LEU A 323 -0.35 -14.16 11.70
N CYS A 324 -0.89 -15.32 11.33
CA CYS A 324 -1.68 -15.43 10.12
C CYS A 324 -2.89 -14.49 10.21
N PHE A 325 -3.27 -13.84 9.09
CA PHE A 325 -4.44 -12.95 9.09
C PHE A 325 -5.76 -13.70 9.26
N GLU A 326 -5.78 -15.00 9.02
CA GLU A 326 -6.98 -15.84 9.05
C GLU A 326 -7.31 -16.37 10.45
N GLU A 327 -6.29 -16.55 11.32
CA GLU A 327 -6.46 -17.20 12.61
C GLU A 327 -6.16 -16.24 13.75
N VAL A 328 -7.15 -15.96 14.58
CA VAL A 328 -7.01 -15.20 15.82
C VAL A 328 -7.26 -16.10 17.04
N GLU A 329 -7.56 -17.39 16.85
CA GLU A 329 -8.05 -18.23 17.96
C GLU A 329 -6.96 -18.97 18.77
N ASP A 330 -5.68 -18.99 18.37
CA ASP A 330 -4.65 -19.75 19.13
C ASP A 330 -3.29 -19.05 19.18
N LEU A 331 -3.21 -17.97 19.98
CA LEU A 331 -1.98 -17.18 20.22
C LEU A 331 -0.84 -18.01 20.85
N ASP A 332 -1.17 -19.00 21.69
CA ASP A 332 -0.18 -19.75 22.47
C ASP A 332 0.59 -20.76 21.64
N ASN A 333 -0.04 -21.36 20.63
CA ASN A 333 0.60 -22.36 19.73
C ASN A 333 1.58 -21.75 18.72
N VAL A 334 1.36 -20.49 18.29
CA VAL A 334 2.24 -19.82 17.31
C VAL A 334 3.56 -19.39 17.96
N MET A 335 3.52 -18.96 19.23
CA MET A 335 4.72 -18.55 19.99
C MET A 335 5.63 -19.74 20.27
N ASP A 336 5.07 -20.90 20.58
CA ASP A 336 5.85 -22.14 20.88
C ASP A 336 6.52 -22.74 19.63
N SER A 337 5.87 -22.64 18.46
CA SER A 337 6.42 -23.13 17.19
C SER A 337 7.62 -22.32 16.67
N ARG A 338 7.73 -21.03 17.00
CA ARG A 338 8.83 -20.15 16.59
C ARG A 338 10.05 -20.30 17.54
N ASN A 339 9.83 -20.48 18.83
CA ASN A 339 10.88 -20.73 19.79
C ASN A 339 11.60 -22.08 19.53
N LYS A 340 10.93 -23.05 18.90
CA LYS A 340 11.53 -24.34 18.50
C LYS A 340 12.32 -24.29 17.19
N ARG A 341 12.18 -23.23 16.39
CA ARG A 341 12.93 -23.04 15.14
C ARG A 341 14.07 -22.07 15.41
N GLY A 342 15.19 -22.61 15.91
CA GLY A 342 16.38 -21.81 16.18
C GLY A 342 16.72 -20.87 15.02
N TYR A 343 16.93 -19.61 15.33
CA TYR A 343 17.39 -18.60 14.39
C TYR A 343 18.73 -19.03 13.79
N GLN A 344 18.72 -19.46 12.52
CA GLN A 344 19.94 -19.47 11.71
C GLN A 344 20.01 -18.09 11.02
N SER A 345 21.00 -17.30 11.46
CA SER A 345 21.40 -16.07 10.80
C SER A 345 21.92 -16.38 9.39
N TRP A 346 21.40 -15.68 8.41
CA TRP A 346 21.96 -15.61 7.05
C TRP A 346 22.90 -14.41 6.91
#